data_1333b36b4fe503603e15eba4b8d35d26
#
_entry.id   1333b36b4fe503603e15eba4b8d35d26
#
_cell.length_a   1.000
_cell.length_b   1.000
_cell.length_c   1.000
_cell.angle_alpha   90.00
_cell.angle_beta   90.00
_cell.angle_gamma   90.00
#
_symmetry.space_group_name_H-M   'P 1'
#
loop_
_entity.id
_entity.type
_entity.pdbx_description
1 polymer ?
#
loop_
_entity_poly.entity_id
_entity_poly.type
_entity_poly.pdbx_seq_one_letter_code
_entity_poly.pdbx_strand_id
1 'polypeptide(L)'
;SHNHQNVCAAYAAVRTLGVGPHSVKKALASFNGLSHRSQLVAEIGGVVFINDSKATNVDSAMKALETFSQVRWICGGQQKEEDISRLNNVISNVKKAYIIGSDTTKFSSQISCELEICNTMERAVKAAFEDAIDGETILLAPAAASFDQYSSFEERGEDFVNEIKNLI
;
A
#
# COMPACT_ATOMS: atom_id res chain seq x y z
N SER A 1 -2.04 7.81 -16.10
CA SER A 1 -1.59 7.10 -14.89
C SER A 1 -0.05 7.05 -14.88
N HIS A 2 0.57 7.13 -13.70
CA HIS A 2 2.04 7.12 -13.51
C HIS A 2 2.70 5.84 -14.03
N ASN A 3 2.00 4.69 -14.05
CA ASN A 3 2.49 3.47 -14.65
C ASN A 3 2.71 3.60 -16.17
N HIS A 4 1.89 4.37 -16.88
CA HIS A 4 2.12 4.62 -18.31
C HIS A 4 3.41 5.40 -18.54
N GLN A 5 3.75 6.36 -17.69
CA GLN A 5 5.01 7.11 -17.76
C GLN A 5 6.22 6.18 -17.55
N ASN A 6 6.14 5.29 -16.56
CA ASN A 6 7.19 4.30 -16.31
C ASN A 6 7.37 3.35 -17.50
N VAL A 7 6.27 2.88 -18.09
CA VAL A 7 6.31 2.04 -19.30
C VAL A 7 6.92 2.80 -20.48
N CYS A 8 6.55 4.06 -20.70
CA CYS A 8 7.13 4.90 -21.75
C CYS A 8 8.63 5.11 -21.55
N ALA A 9 9.07 5.40 -20.33
CA ALA A 9 10.48 5.57 -20.00
C ALA A 9 11.28 4.28 -20.22
N ALA A 10 10.77 3.15 -19.73
CA ALA A 10 11.38 1.84 -19.98
C ALA A 10 11.45 1.49 -21.46
N TYR A 11 10.35 1.75 -22.20
CA TYR A 11 10.32 1.55 -23.65
C TYR A 11 11.37 2.39 -24.36
N ALA A 12 11.46 3.68 -24.06
CA ALA A 12 12.47 4.56 -24.64
C ALA A 12 13.89 4.05 -24.37
N ALA A 13 14.19 3.63 -23.15
CA ALA A 13 15.49 3.09 -22.80
C ALA A 13 15.85 1.83 -23.57
N VAL A 14 14.95 0.84 -23.64
CA VAL A 14 15.26 -0.42 -24.34
C VAL A 14 15.29 -0.27 -25.87
N ARG A 15 14.62 0.75 -26.43
CA ARG A 15 14.69 1.08 -27.85
C ARG A 15 16.09 1.50 -28.30
N THR A 16 16.84 2.19 -27.44
CA THR A 16 18.24 2.55 -27.74
C THR A 16 19.15 1.33 -27.83
N LEU A 17 18.74 0.20 -27.23
CA LEU A 17 19.43 -1.08 -27.28
C LEU A 17 18.94 -2.00 -28.43
N GLY A 18 18.11 -1.47 -29.34
CA GLY A 18 17.61 -2.21 -30.51
C GLY A 18 16.42 -3.14 -30.23
N VAL A 19 15.83 -3.12 -29.03
CA VAL A 19 14.68 -3.97 -28.70
C VAL A 19 13.43 -3.48 -29.44
N GLY A 20 12.79 -4.39 -30.21
CA GLY A 20 11.60 -4.07 -30.99
C GLY A 20 10.32 -3.96 -30.19
N PRO A 21 9.29 -3.25 -30.69
CA PRO A 21 8.00 -3.07 -29.99
C PRO A 21 7.30 -4.38 -29.62
N HIS A 22 7.40 -5.40 -30.45
CA HIS A 22 6.79 -6.71 -30.20
C HIS A 22 7.36 -7.40 -28.95
N SER A 23 8.69 -7.35 -28.77
CA SER A 23 9.36 -7.91 -27.60
C SER A 23 8.96 -7.16 -26.33
N VAL A 24 8.85 -5.83 -26.40
CA VAL A 24 8.39 -5.00 -25.27
C VAL A 24 6.95 -5.34 -24.89
N LYS A 25 6.04 -5.45 -25.88
CA LYS A 25 4.65 -5.86 -25.63
C LYS A 25 4.57 -7.22 -24.93
N LYS A 26 5.37 -8.20 -25.38
CA LYS A 26 5.43 -9.54 -24.78
C LYS A 26 5.94 -9.46 -23.32
N ALA A 27 7.01 -8.70 -23.07
CA ALA A 27 7.55 -8.51 -21.73
C ALA A 27 6.55 -7.83 -20.77
N LEU A 28 5.84 -6.80 -21.24
CA LEU A 28 4.81 -6.11 -20.44
C LEU A 28 3.62 -7.04 -20.13
N ALA A 29 3.24 -7.92 -21.04
CA ALA A 29 2.14 -8.86 -20.82
C ALA A 29 2.48 -9.95 -19.78
N SER A 30 3.77 -10.25 -19.59
CA SER A 30 4.25 -11.23 -18.61
C SER A 30 4.79 -10.61 -17.33
N PHE A 31 4.76 -9.26 -17.21
CA PHE A 31 5.27 -8.57 -16.04
C PHE A 31 4.22 -8.53 -14.94
N ASN A 32 4.44 -9.25 -13.86
CA ASN A 32 3.52 -9.37 -12.73
C ASN A 32 3.63 -8.21 -11.71
N GLY A 33 4.36 -7.15 -12.04
CA GLY A 33 4.64 -6.06 -11.11
C GLY A 33 5.86 -6.34 -10.22
N LEU A 34 6.09 -5.45 -9.28
CA LEU A 34 7.15 -5.59 -8.27
C LEU A 34 6.50 -5.91 -6.92
N SER A 35 7.15 -6.76 -6.14
CA SER A 35 6.75 -7.02 -4.76
C SER A 35 6.65 -5.71 -3.97
N HIS A 36 5.66 -5.63 -3.10
CA HIS A 36 5.40 -4.48 -2.22
C HIS A 36 5.10 -3.15 -2.95
N ARG A 37 4.68 -3.21 -4.22
CA ARG A 37 4.23 -2.05 -5.02
C ARG A 37 2.86 -2.32 -5.62
N SER A 38 1.81 -1.89 -4.95
CA SER A 38 0.41 -2.17 -5.31
C SER A 38 0.20 -3.65 -5.67
N GLN A 39 0.90 -4.53 -4.97
CA GLN A 39 0.91 -5.98 -5.22
C GLN A 39 -0.39 -6.60 -4.72
N LEU A 40 -1.13 -7.27 -5.60
CA LEU A 40 -2.23 -8.14 -5.19
C LEU A 40 -1.64 -9.34 -4.43
N VAL A 41 -2.05 -9.51 -3.18
CA VAL A 41 -1.59 -10.61 -2.30
C VAL A 41 -2.59 -11.75 -2.28
N ALA A 42 -3.85 -11.44 -2.04
CA ALA A 42 -4.93 -12.42 -1.92
C ALA A 42 -6.30 -11.78 -2.16
N GLU A 43 -7.29 -12.63 -2.36
CA GLU A 43 -8.71 -12.30 -2.27
C GLU A 43 -9.36 -13.36 -1.38
N ILE A 44 -9.99 -12.93 -0.28
CA ILE A 44 -10.60 -13.82 0.72
C ILE A 44 -12.01 -13.31 0.99
N GLY A 45 -13.02 -14.13 0.72
CA GLY A 45 -14.42 -13.75 0.95
C GLY A 45 -14.86 -12.49 0.19
N GLY A 46 -14.29 -12.24 -1.02
CA GLY A 46 -14.54 -11.04 -1.81
C GLY A 46 -13.78 -9.79 -1.34
N VAL A 47 -12.98 -9.90 -0.28
CA VAL A 47 -12.10 -8.82 0.20
C VAL A 47 -10.73 -8.94 -0.47
N VAL A 48 -10.26 -7.87 -1.11
CA VAL A 48 -8.99 -7.83 -1.83
C VAL A 48 -7.88 -7.28 -0.94
N PHE A 49 -6.73 -7.96 -0.87
CA PHE A 49 -5.56 -7.54 -0.10
C PHE A 49 -4.46 -7.01 -1.02
N ILE A 50 -4.08 -5.75 -0.82
CA ILE A 50 -3.06 -5.05 -1.61
C ILE A 50 -1.88 -4.65 -0.73
N ASN A 51 -0.68 -5.05 -1.13
CA ASN A 51 0.58 -4.70 -0.48
C ASN A 51 1.27 -3.58 -1.26
N ASP A 52 1.26 -2.38 -0.70
CA ASP A 52 2.07 -1.25 -1.15
C ASP A 52 2.98 -0.73 -0.02
N SER A 53 3.68 -1.67 0.64
CA SER A 53 4.63 -1.34 1.71
C SER A 53 5.71 -0.34 1.28
N LYS A 54 5.98 -0.23 -0.03
CA LYS A 54 6.87 0.77 -0.64
C LYS A 54 6.33 2.19 -0.59
N ALA A 55 5.07 2.42 -0.30
CA ALA A 55 4.48 3.75 -0.08
C ALA A 55 4.96 4.35 1.27
N THR A 56 6.26 4.69 1.34
CA THR A 56 6.97 5.11 2.56
C THR A 56 6.91 6.62 2.83
N ASN A 57 6.09 7.36 2.09
CA ASN A 57 5.86 8.80 2.24
C ASN A 57 4.42 9.16 1.86
N VAL A 58 4.01 10.37 2.22
CA VAL A 58 2.65 10.89 2.00
C VAL A 58 2.25 10.85 0.53
N ASP A 59 3.10 11.33 -0.40
CA ASP A 59 2.76 11.38 -1.82
C ASP A 59 2.50 10.00 -2.43
N SER A 60 3.27 8.99 -2.01
CA SER A 60 3.10 7.62 -2.48
C SER A 60 1.81 7.00 -1.93
N ALA A 61 1.51 7.22 -0.65
CA ALA A 61 0.28 6.73 -0.03
C ALA A 61 -0.97 7.40 -0.63
N MET A 62 -0.92 8.71 -0.92
CA MET A 62 -2.00 9.40 -1.63
C MET A 62 -2.32 8.73 -2.97
N LYS A 63 -1.31 8.43 -3.78
CA LYS A 63 -1.48 7.75 -5.08
C LYS A 63 -2.08 6.35 -4.93
N ALA A 64 -1.68 5.60 -3.89
CA ALA A 64 -2.27 4.31 -3.59
C ALA A 64 -3.76 4.45 -3.22
N LEU A 65 -4.10 5.37 -2.33
CA LEU A 65 -5.47 5.64 -1.90
C LEU A 65 -6.37 6.17 -3.04
N GLU A 66 -5.81 6.91 -4.01
CA GLU A 66 -6.53 7.36 -5.22
C GLU A 66 -6.83 6.21 -6.19
N THR A 67 -6.06 5.13 -6.12
CA THR A 67 -6.18 4.01 -7.06
C THR A 67 -7.29 3.04 -6.68
N PHE A 68 -7.57 2.89 -5.39
CA PHE A 68 -8.55 1.95 -4.84
C PHE A 68 -9.74 2.69 -4.22
N SER A 69 -10.88 2.04 -4.22
CA SER A 69 -12.10 2.52 -3.56
C SER A 69 -12.49 1.59 -2.40
N GLN A 70 -13.30 2.08 -1.47
CA GLN A 70 -13.77 1.29 -0.33
C GLN A 70 -12.61 0.68 0.47
N VAL A 71 -11.62 1.53 0.83
CA VAL A 71 -10.34 1.09 1.39
C VAL A 71 -10.41 0.96 2.91
N ARG A 72 -9.97 -0.17 3.43
CA ARG A 72 -9.53 -0.39 4.79
C ARG A 72 -8.02 -0.20 4.82
N TRP A 73 -7.58 0.93 5.36
CA TRP A 73 -6.23 1.44 5.17
C TRP A 73 -5.33 1.10 6.35
N ILE A 74 -4.29 0.28 6.12
CA ILE A 74 -3.23 0.03 7.11
C ILE A 74 -2.10 1.04 6.86
N CYS A 75 -1.83 1.89 7.86
CA CYS A 75 -0.85 2.98 7.77
C CYS A 75 -0.06 3.13 9.07
N GLY A 76 1.04 3.89 8.99
CA GLY A 76 1.88 4.17 10.14
C GLY A 76 3.29 3.63 10.02
N GLY A 77 4.09 3.87 11.04
CA GLY A 77 5.52 3.64 11.09
C GLY A 77 6.29 4.92 11.42
N GLN A 78 7.59 4.94 11.14
CA GLN A 78 8.45 6.09 11.39
C GLN A 78 8.16 7.22 10.39
N GLN A 79 7.36 8.20 10.81
CA GLN A 79 6.97 9.33 9.98
C GLN A 79 8.10 10.38 9.90
N LYS A 80 8.47 10.74 8.67
CA LYS A 80 9.52 11.72 8.37
C LYS A 80 8.98 13.14 8.15
N GLU A 81 7.72 13.24 7.70
CA GLU A 81 7.06 14.50 7.42
C GLU A 81 6.36 15.00 8.70
N GLU A 82 6.46 16.30 8.99
CA GLU A 82 5.77 16.87 10.15
C GLU A 82 4.27 17.03 9.90
N ASP A 83 3.91 17.38 8.67
CA ASP A 83 2.52 17.55 8.24
C ASP A 83 2.12 16.44 7.25
N ILE A 84 1.20 15.57 7.68
CA ILE A 84 0.60 14.52 6.87
C ILE A 84 -0.88 14.80 6.56
N SER A 85 -1.39 15.98 6.91
CA SER A 85 -2.81 16.35 6.72
C SER A 85 -3.25 16.32 5.25
N ARG A 86 -2.31 16.42 4.31
CA ARG A 86 -2.56 16.27 2.86
C ARG A 86 -3.22 14.93 2.50
N LEU A 87 -3.03 13.88 3.31
CA LEU A 87 -3.71 12.60 3.14
C LEU A 87 -5.24 12.73 3.22
N ASN A 88 -5.74 13.74 3.94
CA ASN A 88 -7.18 14.01 4.03
C ASN A 88 -7.83 14.41 2.69
N ASN A 89 -7.04 14.84 1.69
CA ASN A 89 -7.56 15.13 0.36
C ASN A 89 -8.08 13.90 -0.40
N VAL A 90 -7.62 12.71 0.00
CA VAL A 90 -7.99 11.42 -0.62
C VAL A 90 -8.74 10.49 0.34
N ILE A 91 -9.05 10.98 1.55
CA ILE A 91 -9.63 10.18 2.62
C ILE A 91 -11.06 9.68 2.32
N SER A 92 -11.76 10.29 1.37
CA SER A 92 -13.11 9.86 0.95
C SER A 92 -13.17 8.42 0.42
N ASN A 93 -12.03 7.87 -0.03
CA ASN A 93 -11.91 6.48 -0.46
C ASN A 93 -11.71 5.51 0.73
N VAL A 94 -11.41 6.03 1.92
CA VAL A 94 -11.08 5.26 3.13
C VAL A 94 -12.31 5.07 3.99
N LYS A 95 -12.60 3.83 4.36
CA LYS A 95 -13.66 3.47 5.32
C LYS A 95 -13.17 3.62 6.75
N LYS A 96 -11.99 3.08 7.04
CA LYS A 96 -11.34 3.13 8.35
C LYS A 96 -9.83 2.95 8.18
N ALA A 97 -9.05 3.63 9.01
CA ALA A 97 -7.59 3.50 9.07
C ALA A 97 -7.17 2.65 10.28
N TYR A 98 -6.21 1.76 10.08
CA TYR A 98 -5.62 0.88 11.10
C TYR A 98 -4.17 1.26 11.25
N ILE A 99 -3.82 1.88 12.40
CA ILE A 99 -2.52 2.52 12.60
C ILE A 99 -1.56 1.56 13.26
N ILE A 100 -0.44 1.30 12.58
CA ILE A 100 0.70 0.51 13.08
C ILE A 100 1.87 1.43 13.45
N GLY A 101 2.84 0.89 14.17
CA GLY A 101 4.06 1.60 14.54
C GLY A 101 4.21 1.84 16.04
N SER A 102 5.42 2.22 16.44
CA SER A 102 5.76 2.52 17.83
C SER A 102 5.23 3.88 18.30
N ASP A 103 5.07 4.85 17.38
CA ASP A 103 4.46 6.15 17.64
C ASP A 103 3.31 6.39 16.66
N THR A 104 2.10 6.33 17.17
CA THR A 104 0.85 6.52 16.41
C THR A 104 0.28 7.93 16.51
N THR A 105 0.89 8.80 17.31
CA THR A 105 0.36 10.11 17.69
C THR A 105 0.11 11.01 16.48
N LYS A 106 1.05 11.04 15.52
CA LYS A 106 0.95 11.90 14.34
C LYS A 106 -0.22 11.49 13.43
N PHE A 107 -0.38 10.20 13.20
CA PHE A 107 -1.50 9.70 12.40
C PHE A 107 -2.83 9.94 13.09
N SER A 108 -2.95 9.60 14.38
CA SER A 108 -4.20 9.76 15.13
C SER A 108 -4.64 11.22 15.29
N SER A 109 -3.70 12.18 15.27
CA SER A 109 -4.02 13.60 15.41
C SER A 109 -4.29 14.34 14.10
N GLN A 110 -3.80 13.84 12.96
CA GLN A 110 -3.88 14.57 11.68
C GLN A 110 -4.79 13.91 10.63
N ILE A 111 -5.13 12.62 10.79
CA ILE A 111 -6.01 11.92 9.85
C ILE A 111 -7.46 12.04 10.31
N SER A 112 -8.36 12.40 9.38
CA SER A 112 -9.74 12.78 9.68
C SER A 112 -10.79 11.71 9.35
N CYS A 113 -10.40 10.43 9.16
CA CYS A 113 -11.35 9.32 9.07
C CYS A 113 -11.48 8.57 10.39
N GLU A 114 -12.42 7.64 10.45
CA GLU A 114 -12.44 6.64 11.52
C GLU A 114 -11.12 5.90 11.57
N LEU A 115 -10.57 5.68 12.75
CA LEU A 115 -9.27 5.05 12.93
C LEU A 115 -9.23 4.13 14.15
N GLU A 116 -8.34 3.13 14.09
CA GLU A 116 -8.03 2.23 15.18
C GLU A 116 -6.52 2.13 15.38
N ILE A 117 -6.05 2.23 16.63
CA ILE A 117 -4.64 2.07 16.96
C ILE A 117 -4.35 0.60 17.22
N CYS A 118 -3.71 -0.04 16.25
CA CYS A 118 -3.37 -1.46 16.28
C CYS A 118 -1.96 -1.73 16.79
N ASN A 119 -1.02 -0.81 16.58
CA ASN A 119 0.40 -0.87 16.89
C ASN A 119 1.17 -1.94 16.08
N THR A 120 0.65 -3.15 15.86
CA THR A 120 1.31 -4.25 15.14
C THR A 120 0.58 -4.61 13.85
N MET A 121 1.30 -5.23 12.91
CA MET A 121 0.72 -5.70 11.65
C MET A 121 -0.34 -6.77 11.87
N GLU A 122 -0.06 -7.76 12.72
CA GLU A 122 -1.00 -8.82 13.10
C GLU A 122 -2.37 -8.25 13.50
N ARG A 123 -2.37 -7.30 14.45
CA ARG A 123 -3.63 -6.70 14.94
C ARG A 123 -4.32 -5.89 13.86
N ALA A 124 -3.56 -5.16 13.03
CA ALA A 124 -4.12 -4.33 11.97
C ALA A 124 -4.76 -5.17 10.86
N VAL A 125 -4.10 -6.25 10.43
CA VAL A 125 -4.64 -7.18 9.41
C VAL A 125 -5.89 -7.87 9.94
N LYS A 126 -5.86 -8.36 11.17
CA LYS A 126 -7.01 -9.03 11.82
C LYS A 126 -8.20 -8.07 11.94
N ALA A 127 -8.00 -6.89 12.54
CA ALA A 127 -9.07 -5.91 12.73
C ALA A 127 -9.64 -5.42 11.37
N ALA A 128 -8.77 -5.16 10.38
CA ALA A 128 -9.21 -4.76 9.05
C ALA A 128 -10.05 -5.84 8.37
N PHE A 129 -9.70 -7.11 8.55
CA PHE A 129 -10.45 -8.22 7.95
C PHE A 129 -11.78 -8.49 8.69
N GLU A 130 -11.80 -8.40 10.02
CA GLU A 130 -13.03 -8.52 10.81
C GLU A 130 -14.06 -7.44 10.48
N ASP A 131 -13.60 -6.23 10.15
CA ASP A 131 -14.45 -5.11 9.76
C ASP A 131 -14.85 -5.14 8.26
N ALA A 132 -14.11 -5.87 7.41
CA ALA A 132 -14.27 -5.82 5.96
C ALA A 132 -15.51 -6.60 5.48
N ILE A 133 -16.10 -6.09 4.41
CA ILE A 133 -17.19 -6.75 3.69
C ILE A 133 -16.80 -7.01 2.23
N ASP A 134 -17.55 -7.89 1.56
CA ASP A 134 -17.37 -8.18 0.13
C ASP A 134 -17.27 -6.90 -0.73
N GLY A 135 -16.31 -6.85 -1.62
CA GLY A 135 -16.01 -5.72 -2.50
C GLY A 135 -15.08 -4.65 -1.90
N GLU A 136 -14.67 -4.77 -0.62
CA GLU A 136 -13.72 -3.84 -0.01
C GLU A 136 -12.27 -4.24 -0.25
N THR A 137 -11.35 -3.27 -0.12
CA THR A 137 -9.92 -3.47 -0.27
C THR A 137 -9.19 -3.21 1.04
N ILE A 138 -8.44 -4.18 1.54
CA ILE A 138 -7.47 -3.98 2.63
C ILE A 138 -6.13 -3.60 1.99
N LEU A 139 -5.72 -2.36 2.20
CA LEU A 139 -4.54 -1.76 1.57
C LEU A 139 -3.47 -1.43 2.62
N LEU A 140 -2.31 -2.06 2.52
CA LEU A 140 -1.11 -1.60 3.20
C LEU A 140 -0.45 -0.49 2.37
N ALA A 141 -0.60 0.77 2.78
CA ALA A 141 0.07 1.94 2.20
C ALA A 141 0.54 2.86 3.33
N PRO A 142 1.69 2.59 3.95
CA PRO A 142 2.05 3.08 5.26
C PRO A 142 2.18 4.59 5.42
N ALA A 143 2.47 5.34 4.35
CA ALA A 143 2.82 6.77 4.35
C ALA A 143 4.03 7.11 5.25
N ALA A 144 4.77 6.11 5.73
CA ALA A 144 5.88 6.24 6.66
C ALA A 144 6.96 5.18 6.39
N ALA A 145 8.19 5.45 6.82
CA ALA A 145 9.26 4.45 6.83
C ALA A 145 8.95 3.34 7.85
N SER A 146 9.63 2.19 7.72
CA SER A 146 9.36 0.99 8.53
C SER A 146 10.30 0.82 9.71
N PHE A 147 11.31 1.70 9.85
CA PHE A 147 12.48 1.49 10.73
C PHE A 147 12.22 1.54 12.23
N ASP A 148 10.98 1.82 12.64
CA ASP A 148 10.53 1.74 14.02
C ASP A 148 10.23 0.29 14.48
N GLN A 149 9.86 -0.59 13.53
CA GLN A 149 9.47 -1.98 13.82
C GLN A 149 10.17 -3.02 12.92
N TYR A 150 10.69 -2.61 11.76
CA TYR A 150 11.27 -3.49 10.74
C TYR A 150 12.60 -2.95 10.22
N SER A 151 13.47 -3.82 9.74
CA SER A 151 14.74 -3.41 9.13
C SER A 151 14.58 -2.79 7.73
N SER A 152 13.46 -3.08 7.06
CA SER A 152 13.16 -2.56 5.72
C SER A 152 11.67 -2.54 5.42
N PHE A 153 11.27 -1.86 4.32
CA PHE A 153 9.88 -1.91 3.85
C PHE A 153 9.52 -3.28 3.28
N GLU A 154 10.47 -4.02 2.78
CA GLU A 154 10.31 -5.40 2.31
C GLU A 154 9.88 -6.30 3.46
N GLU A 155 10.59 -6.25 4.58
CA GLU A 155 10.26 -7.03 5.78
C GLU A 155 8.86 -6.70 6.29
N ARG A 156 8.49 -5.41 6.36
CA ARG A 156 7.11 -5.00 6.68
C ARG A 156 6.09 -5.56 5.71
N GLY A 157 6.40 -5.55 4.42
CA GLY A 157 5.53 -6.10 3.40
C GLY A 157 5.42 -7.62 3.44
N GLU A 158 6.48 -8.33 3.82
CA GLU A 158 6.47 -9.77 4.04
C GLU A 158 5.64 -10.15 5.27
N ASP A 159 5.75 -9.38 6.34
CA ASP A 159 4.93 -9.55 7.54
C ASP A 159 3.43 -9.41 7.21
N PHE A 160 3.04 -8.37 6.45
CA PHE A 160 1.67 -8.24 5.96
C PHE A 160 1.19 -9.46 5.19
N VAL A 161 2.02 -10.02 4.30
CA VAL A 161 1.69 -11.24 3.54
C VAL A 161 1.54 -12.45 4.46
N ASN A 162 2.40 -12.56 5.49
CA ASN A 162 2.34 -13.67 6.43
C ASN A 162 1.10 -13.60 7.33
N GLU A 163 0.72 -12.40 7.78
CA GLU A 163 -0.50 -12.23 8.58
C GLU A 163 -1.77 -12.55 7.79
N ILE A 164 -1.80 -12.25 6.48
CA ILE A 164 -2.91 -12.68 5.61
C ILE A 164 -3.00 -14.19 5.51
N LYS A 165 -1.87 -14.91 5.42
CA LYS A 165 -1.86 -16.37 5.41
C LYS A 165 -2.40 -16.98 6.71
N ASN A 166 -2.21 -16.30 7.84
CA ASN A 166 -2.70 -16.73 9.15
C ASN A 166 -4.22 -16.54 9.31
N LEU A 167 -4.90 -15.83 8.38
CA LEU A 167 -6.36 -15.70 8.37
C LEU A 167 -7.09 -16.92 7.78
N ILE A 168 -6.37 -17.79 7.07
CA ILE A 168 -6.89 -18.95 6.34
C ILE A 168 -6.53 -20.22 7.09
#